data_b909a47ca09b36f879fcdd4deae67183
#
_entry.id   b909a47ca09b36f879fcdd4deae67183
#
_cell.length_a   1.000
_cell.length_b   1.000
_cell.length_c   1.000
_cell.angle_alpha   90.00
_cell.angle_beta   90.00
_cell.angle_gamma   90.00
#
_symmetry.space_group_name_H-M   'P 1'
#
loop_
_entity.id
_entity.type
_entity.pdbx_description
1 polymer ?
#
loop_
_entity_poly.entity_id
_entity_poly.type
_entity_poly.pdbx_seq_one_letter_code
_entity_poly.pdbx_strand_id
1 'polypeptide(L)'
;MVLLDLLGRRMALRILWELREDRRLTFRALQEAAETNPSVLNVRLRELREAQLVAHEEEGYGLTREGKELLDTFLPLHAWAEKWAAGVPSRRR
;
A
#
# COMPACT_ATOMS: atom_id res chain seq x y z
N MET A 1 -0.03 15.31 10.49
CA MET A 1 -0.96 15.06 9.40
C MET A 1 -1.32 13.59 9.34
N VAL A 2 -2.61 13.31 9.42
CA VAL A 2 -3.07 11.93 9.58
C VAL A 2 -2.67 11.03 8.41
N LEU A 3 -2.82 11.53 7.19
CA LEU A 3 -2.51 10.70 6.04
C LEU A 3 -1.04 10.30 5.99
N LEU A 4 -0.15 11.24 6.22
CA LEU A 4 1.27 10.92 6.17
C LEU A 4 1.67 9.97 7.30
N ASP A 5 1.04 10.11 8.47
CA ASP A 5 1.27 9.15 9.54
C ASP A 5 0.87 7.74 9.11
N LEU A 6 -0.31 7.63 8.48
CA LEU A 6 -0.78 6.32 8.03
C LEU A 6 0.14 5.73 6.97
N LEU A 7 0.53 6.53 5.98
CA LEU A 7 1.38 6.04 4.91
C LEU A 7 2.78 5.70 5.40
N GLY A 8 3.21 6.30 6.51
CA GLY A 8 4.48 5.97 7.11
C GLY A 8 4.48 4.69 7.91
N ARG A 9 3.32 4.10 8.13
CA ARG A 9 3.25 2.86 8.89
C ARG A 9 3.69 1.69 8.03
N ARG A 10 4.24 0.70 8.73
CA ARG A 10 4.76 -0.47 8.07
C ARG A 10 3.67 -1.14 7.22
N MET A 11 4.01 -1.45 5.99
CA MET A 11 3.16 -2.16 5.05
C MET A 11 2.03 -1.35 4.43
N ALA A 12 1.78 -0.11 4.86
CA ALA A 12 0.65 0.64 4.32
C ALA A 12 0.77 0.83 2.81
N LEU A 13 1.89 1.38 2.34
CA LEU A 13 2.09 1.60 0.92
C LEU A 13 2.22 0.30 0.15
N ARG A 14 2.80 -0.73 0.76
CA ARG A 14 2.92 -2.02 0.11
C ARG A 14 1.54 -2.62 -0.17
N ILE A 15 0.63 -2.51 0.78
CA ILE A 15 -0.73 -3.02 0.58
C ILE A 15 -1.42 -2.28 -0.55
N LEU A 16 -1.32 -0.95 -0.56
CA LEU A 16 -1.94 -0.18 -1.64
C LEU A 16 -1.36 -0.58 -3.00
N TRP A 17 -0.06 -0.77 -3.05
CA TRP A 17 0.60 -1.19 -4.29
C TRP A 17 0.12 -2.57 -4.75
N GLU A 18 -0.05 -3.51 -3.84
CA GLU A 18 -0.48 -4.85 -4.21
C GLU A 18 -1.90 -4.87 -4.75
N LEU A 19 -2.69 -3.84 -4.44
CA LEU A 19 -4.06 -3.73 -4.92
C LEU A 19 -4.18 -2.85 -6.16
N ARG A 20 -3.10 -2.52 -6.81
CA ARG A 20 -3.11 -1.70 -8.01
C ARG A 20 -3.84 -2.41 -9.15
N GLU A 21 -4.21 -1.64 -10.18
CA GLU A 21 -4.80 -2.19 -11.40
C GLU A 21 -6.11 -2.94 -11.12
N ASP A 22 -6.89 -2.37 -10.21
CA ASP A 22 -8.22 -2.90 -9.87
C ASP A 22 -8.21 -4.32 -9.35
N ARG A 23 -7.09 -4.77 -8.80
CA ARG A 23 -7.02 -6.10 -8.22
C ARG A 23 -7.94 -6.23 -7.02
N ARG A 24 -8.51 -7.41 -6.89
CA ARG A 24 -9.25 -7.79 -5.70
C ARG A 24 -8.57 -9.00 -5.10
N LEU A 25 -8.05 -8.86 -3.89
CA LEU A 25 -7.31 -9.94 -3.24
C LEU A 25 -7.99 -10.32 -1.94
N THR A 26 -8.09 -11.63 -1.70
CA THR A 26 -8.52 -12.10 -0.40
C THR A 26 -7.48 -11.74 0.65
N PHE A 27 -7.88 -11.84 1.92
CA PHE A 27 -6.94 -11.57 3.00
C PHE A 27 -5.68 -12.43 2.86
N ARG A 28 -5.88 -13.72 2.57
CA ARG A 28 -4.75 -14.64 2.46
C ARG A 28 -3.86 -14.31 1.27
N ALA A 29 -4.46 -14.02 0.12
CA ALA A 29 -3.67 -13.67 -1.06
C ALA A 29 -2.89 -12.39 -0.85
N LEU A 30 -3.51 -11.41 -0.19
CA LEU A 30 -2.85 -10.16 0.11
C LEU A 30 -1.71 -10.34 1.10
N GLN A 31 -1.93 -11.20 2.11
CA GLN A 31 -0.88 -11.50 3.06
C GLN A 31 0.36 -12.08 2.37
N GLU A 32 0.13 -13.00 1.45
CA GLU A 32 1.24 -13.61 0.71
C GLU A 32 1.92 -12.61 -0.20
N ALA A 33 1.14 -11.80 -0.92
CA ALA A 33 1.70 -10.82 -1.85
C ALA A 33 2.53 -9.77 -1.12
N ALA A 34 2.06 -9.30 0.02
CA ALA A 34 2.76 -8.29 0.79
C ALA A 34 3.85 -8.86 1.70
N GLU A 35 3.92 -10.19 1.79
CA GLU A 35 4.94 -10.86 2.60
C GLU A 35 4.92 -10.39 4.05
N THR A 36 3.73 -10.39 4.63
CA THR A 36 3.55 -9.94 5.99
C THR A 36 2.79 -10.98 6.80
N ASN A 37 2.58 -10.72 8.07
CA ASN A 37 1.86 -11.64 8.95
C ASN A 37 0.42 -11.16 9.15
N PRO A 38 -0.48 -12.05 9.60
CA PRO A 38 -1.89 -11.69 9.73
C PRO A 38 -2.14 -10.52 10.69
N SER A 39 -1.36 -10.41 11.76
CA SER A 39 -1.60 -9.37 12.75
C SER A 39 -1.35 -7.99 12.16
N VAL A 40 -0.23 -7.82 11.46
CA VAL A 40 0.10 -6.55 10.84
C VAL A 40 -0.90 -6.22 9.74
N LEU A 41 -1.20 -7.22 8.90
CA LEU A 41 -2.12 -6.99 7.80
C LEU A 41 -3.50 -6.58 8.31
N ASN A 42 -4.00 -7.27 9.34
CA ASN A 42 -5.32 -6.96 9.87
C ASN A 42 -5.41 -5.53 10.36
N VAL A 43 -4.40 -5.08 11.10
CA VAL A 43 -4.39 -3.71 11.63
C VAL A 43 -4.32 -2.70 10.49
N ARG A 44 -3.43 -2.92 9.53
CA ARG A 44 -3.27 -1.98 8.42
C ARG A 44 -4.50 -1.92 7.55
N LEU A 45 -5.13 -3.06 7.26
CA LEU A 45 -6.34 -3.05 6.47
C LEU A 45 -7.46 -2.29 7.17
N ARG A 46 -7.58 -2.46 8.49
CA ARG A 46 -8.58 -1.71 9.22
C ARG A 46 -8.32 -0.21 9.12
N GLU A 47 -7.08 0.20 9.29
CA GLU A 47 -6.73 1.62 9.19
C GLU A 47 -6.97 2.17 7.79
N LEU A 48 -6.60 1.41 6.77
CA LEU A 48 -6.80 1.86 5.39
C LEU A 48 -8.28 1.92 5.03
N ARG A 49 -9.09 1.01 5.58
CA ARG A 49 -10.53 1.07 5.37
C ARG A 49 -11.16 2.25 6.09
N GLU A 50 -10.71 2.53 7.30
CA GLU A 50 -11.21 3.70 8.03
C GLU A 50 -10.86 4.99 7.31
N ALA A 51 -9.72 5.02 6.65
CA ALA A 51 -9.31 6.17 5.84
C ALA A 51 -9.98 6.18 4.48
N GLN A 52 -10.81 5.17 4.18
CA GLN A 52 -11.56 5.06 2.93
C GLN A 52 -10.66 4.92 1.70
N LEU A 53 -9.49 4.31 1.89
CA LEU A 53 -8.57 4.05 0.79
C LEU A 53 -8.72 2.63 0.26
N VAL A 54 -9.23 1.72 1.09
CA VAL A 54 -9.42 0.31 0.75
C VAL A 54 -10.84 -0.09 1.13
N ALA A 55 -11.44 -0.94 0.31
CA ALA A 55 -12.76 -1.51 0.58
C ALA A 55 -12.65 -3.02 0.63
N HIS A 56 -13.54 -3.63 1.43
CA HIS A 56 -13.63 -5.08 1.53
C HIS A 56 -14.97 -5.50 0.94
N GLU A 57 -14.94 -6.17 -0.19
CA GLU A 57 -16.14 -6.57 -0.90
C GLU A 57 -16.11 -8.09 -1.10
N GLU A 58 -17.10 -8.61 -1.85
CA GLU A 58 -17.21 -10.06 -2.01
C GLU A 58 -15.97 -10.67 -2.64
N GLU A 59 -15.42 -9.99 -3.62
CA GLU A 59 -14.23 -10.52 -4.32
C GLU A 59 -12.95 -10.35 -3.51
N GLY A 60 -13.00 -9.61 -2.42
CA GLY A 60 -11.83 -9.38 -1.59
C GLY A 60 -11.59 -7.90 -1.34
N TYR A 61 -10.38 -7.60 -0.95
CA TYR A 61 -9.97 -6.22 -0.69
C TYR A 61 -9.52 -5.55 -1.98
N GLY A 62 -9.87 -4.29 -2.14
CA GLY A 62 -9.47 -3.53 -3.31
C GLY A 62 -9.39 -2.05 -2.98
N LEU A 63 -8.79 -1.27 -3.89
CA LEU A 63 -8.71 0.17 -3.72
C LEU A 63 -10.05 0.81 -3.97
N THR A 64 -10.38 1.81 -3.16
CA THR A 64 -11.48 2.71 -3.46
C THR A 64 -11.02 3.69 -4.55
N ARG A 65 -11.96 4.55 -5.01
CA ARG A 65 -11.55 5.60 -5.93
C ARG A 65 -10.48 6.48 -5.30
N GLU A 66 -10.65 6.82 -4.03
CA GLU A 66 -9.65 7.63 -3.33
C GLU A 66 -8.32 6.90 -3.20
N GLY A 67 -8.36 5.59 -2.97
CA GLY A 67 -7.14 4.81 -2.92
C GLY A 67 -6.41 4.79 -4.25
N LYS A 68 -7.16 4.69 -5.36
CA LYS A 68 -6.56 4.74 -6.68
C LYS A 68 -5.93 6.10 -6.95
N GLU A 69 -6.63 7.16 -6.60
CA GLU A 69 -6.09 8.51 -6.79
C GLU A 69 -4.80 8.70 -5.99
N LEU A 70 -4.79 8.19 -4.76
CA LEU A 70 -3.60 8.30 -3.94
C LEU A 70 -2.44 7.54 -4.56
N LEU A 71 -2.68 6.33 -5.01
CA LEU A 71 -1.62 5.53 -5.62
C LEU A 71 -1.09 6.20 -6.88
N ASP A 72 -1.98 6.73 -7.73
CA ASP A 72 -1.56 7.45 -8.92
C ASP A 72 -0.68 8.65 -8.57
N THR A 73 -1.01 9.33 -7.50
CA THR A 73 -0.22 10.47 -7.03
C THR A 73 1.15 10.01 -6.50
N PHE A 74 1.18 8.84 -5.89
CA PHE A 74 2.41 8.31 -5.32
C PHE A 74 3.37 7.78 -6.39
N LEU A 75 2.87 7.26 -7.51
CA LEU A 75 3.72 6.61 -8.50
C LEU A 75 4.83 7.51 -9.05
N PRO A 76 4.58 8.80 -9.36
CA PRO A 76 5.68 9.67 -9.78
C PRO A 76 6.77 9.81 -8.72
N LEU A 77 6.39 9.84 -7.46
CA LEU A 77 7.37 9.88 -6.39
C LEU A 77 8.18 8.60 -6.33
N HIS A 78 7.53 7.47 -6.53
CA HIS A 78 8.22 6.19 -6.56
C HIS A 78 9.24 6.14 -7.68
N ALA A 79 8.87 6.59 -8.88
CA ALA A 79 9.78 6.63 -10.02
C ALA A 79 10.96 7.56 -9.73
N TRP A 80 10.68 8.71 -9.14
CA TRP A 80 11.75 9.64 -8.76
C TRP A 80 12.69 9.00 -7.75
N ALA A 81 12.12 8.29 -6.77
CA ALA A 81 12.91 7.68 -5.71
C ALA A 81 13.84 6.60 -6.27
N GLU A 82 13.37 5.86 -7.28
CA GLU A 82 14.23 4.85 -7.91
C GLU A 82 15.41 5.48 -8.63
N LYS A 83 15.18 6.58 -9.34
CA LYS A 83 16.27 7.31 -10.00
C LYS A 83 17.24 7.84 -8.96
N TRP A 84 16.71 8.42 -7.89
CA TRP A 84 17.56 8.96 -6.84
C TRP A 84 18.41 7.88 -6.21
N ALA A 85 17.81 6.72 -5.91
CA ALA A 85 18.54 5.63 -5.28
C ALA A 85 19.63 5.09 -6.19
N ALA A 86 19.38 5.05 -7.51
CA ALA A 86 20.37 4.57 -8.45
C ALA A 86 21.59 5.50 -8.53
N GLY A 87 21.37 6.81 -8.31
CA GLY A 87 22.45 7.77 -8.37
C GLY A 87 23.18 7.99 -7.04
N VAL A 88 22.69 7.39 -5.95
CA VAL A 88 23.31 7.58 -4.64
C VAL A 88 24.27 6.42 -4.37
N PRO A 89 25.47 6.71 -3.87
CA PRO A 89 26.40 5.62 -3.53
C PRO A 89 25.78 4.69 -2.50
N SER A 90 26.06 3.39 -2.64
CA SER A 90 25.54 2.40 -1.71
C SER A 90 26.02 2.69 -0.30
N ARG A 91 25.15 2.62 0.63
CA ARG A 91 25.50 2.77 1.99
C ARG A 91 24.93 1.70 2.80
N ARG A 92 24.68 0.77 2.41
CA ARG A 92 24.07 -0.17 3.10
C ARG A 92 24.75 -0.78 3.91
N ARG A 93 24.51 -0.64 4.46
CA ARG A 93 24.89 -0.89 5.09
C ARG A 93 24.70 -1.44 5.61
#